data_ed0e211b1329b6e6fcb50b9076b12396
#
_entry.id   ed0e211b1329b6e6fcb50b9076b12396
#
_cell.length_a   1.000
_cell.length_b   1.000
_cell.length_c   1.000
_cell.angle_alpha   90.00
_cell.angle_beta   90.00
_cell.angle_gamma   90.00
#
_symmetry.space_group_name_H-M   'P 1'
#
loop_
_entity.id
_entity.type
_entity.pdbx_description
1 polymer ?
#
loop_
_entity_poly.entity_id
_entity_poly.type
_entity_poly.pdbx_seq_one_letter_code
_entity_poly.pdbx_strand_id
1 'polypeptide(L)'
;MKFAVTIATYQRKDGKTPELLKRALDSVFNQTHQDFRIFIVGDNYEDNSEFNEIVSQYPQDKIYAVNLPESQERLKYKGVGSENFNFDTDRALWCNSGRTPMNVGIELALHNGYDWVAHLDHDDFWEPNHLEFINNVITQYGHECIWITTQATFGPNDIMPIVETNGWDVVYHLPRGYNVIHSAVAMSMKRIPFRYRDVWDEEGKMVPTDADFWDRLGSFIPQNGYTGTYINALTCRHDSEGEDKY
;
A
#
# COMPACT_ATOMS: atom_id res chain seq x y z
N MET A 1 -2.42 -12.69 15.09
CA MET A 1 -1.33 -11.72 14.78
C MET A 1 -1.91 -10.31 14.79
N LYS A 2 -1.15 -9.34 15.27
CA LYS A 2 -1.56 -7.95 15.35
C LYS A 2 -1.08 -7.19 14.10
N PHE A 3 -1.98 -6.58 13.36
CA PHE A 3 -1.66 -5.85 12.13
C PHE A 3 -1.70 -4.34 12.31
N ALA A 4 -0.75 -3.65 11.70
CA ALA A 4 -0.93 -2.27 11.31
C ALA A 4 -1.52 -2.24 9.90
N VAL A 5 -2.65 -1.57 9.72
CA VAL A 5 -3.18 -1.23 8.39
C VAL A 5 -2.72 0.18 8.07
N THR A 6 -1.94 0.38 7.01
CA THR A 6 -1.47 1.71 6.61
C THR A 6 -2.26 2.19 5.41
N ILE A 7 -2.79 3.40 5.51
CA ILE A 7 -3.56 4.05 4.44
C ILE A 7 -2.90 5.40 4.13
N ALA A 8 -2.35 5.53 2.94
CA ALA A 8 -1.94 6.80 2.38
C ALA A 8 -3.14 7.44 1.67
N THR A 9 -3.42 8.71 1.93
CA THR A 9 -4.57 9.39 1.34
C THR A 9 -4.23 10.83 0.98
N TYR A 10 -4.88 11.35 -0.04
CA TYR A 10 -4.72 12.73 -0.48
C TYR A 10 -6.09 13.28 -0.96
N GLN A 11 -6.18 14.59 -1.02
CA GLN A 11 -7.38 15.26 -1.49
C GLN A 11 -7.42 15.26 -3.02
N ARG A 12 -8.32 14.46 -3.61
CA ARG A 12 -8.50 14.35 -5.05
C ARG A 12 -9.21 15.58 -5.60
N LYS A 13 -8.84 15.99 -6.81
CA LYS A 13 -9.46 17.13 -7.50
C LYS A 13 -10.93 16.89 -7.89
N ASP A 14 -11.32 15.62 -8.06
CA ASP A 14 -12.70 15.23 -8.40
C ASP A 14 -13.65 15.23 -7.18
N GLY A 15 -13.12 15.47 -5.97
CA GLY A 15 -13.89 15.51 -4.73
C GLY A 15 -14.35 14.16 -4.22
N LYS A 16 -13.90 13.03 -4.80
CA LYS A 16 -14.33 11.69 -4.40
C LYS A 16 -13.61 11.13 -3.16
N THR A 17 -12.56 11.79 -2.68
CA THR A 17 -11.77 11.29 -1.55
C THR A 17 -12.62 10.90 -0.34
N PRO A 18 -13.61 11.68 0.11
CA PRO A 18 -14.41 11.31 1.28
C PRO A 18 -15.15 9.98 1.12
N GLU A 19 -15.74 9.76 -0.04
CA GLU A 19 -16.47 8.52 -0.34
C GLU A 19 -15.53 7.32 -0.42
N LEU A 20 -14.42 7.47 -1.14
CA LEU A 20 -13.44 6.40 -1.35
C LEU A 20 -12.75 6.01 -0.04
N LEU A 21 -12.23 6.98 0.71
CA LEU A 21 -11.59 6.74 2.00
C LEU A 21 -12.57 6.11 3.00
N LYS A 22 -13.83 6.56 3.02
CA LYS A 22 -14.86 5.92 3.85
C LYS A 22 -15.06 4.45 3.47
N ARG A 23 -15.16 4.13 2.17
CA ARG A 23 -15.29 2.76 1.67
C ARG A 23 -14.09 1.90 2.10
N ALA A 24 -12.86 2.42 1.96
CA ALA A 24 -11.65 1.75 2.42
C ALA A 24 -11.70 1.45 3.92
N LEU A 25 -12.02 2.44 4.74
CA LEU A 25 -12.14 2.30 6.20
C LEU A 25 -13.23 1.31 6.60
N ASP A 26 -14.42 1.41 6.01
CA ASP A 26 -15.51 0.48 6.25
C ASP A 26 -15.08 -0.96 5.96
N SER A 27 -14.30 -1.19 4.90
CA SER A 27 -13.79 -2.52 4.56
C SER A 27 -12.81 -3.08 5.60
N VAL A 28 -11.99 -2.22 6.21
CA VAL A 28 -11.08 -2.63 7.30
C VAL A 28 -11.86 -2.93 8.58
N PHE A 29 -12.82 -2.09 8.95
CA PHE A 29 -13.62 -2.36 10.15
C PHE A 29 -14.53 -3.59 10.03
N ASN A 30 -14.88 -3.99 8.80
CA ASN A 30 -15.65 -5.19 8.50
C ASN A 30 -14.81 -6.47 8.39
N GLN A 31 -13.49 -6.44 8.65
CA GLN A 31 -12.66 -7.63 8.63
C GLN A 31 -13.07 -8.63 9.71
N THR A 32 -13.00 -9.93 9.40
CA THR A 32 -13.23 -11.01 10.39
C THR A 32 -12.10 -11.06 11.42
N HIS A 33 -10.89 -10.76 11.03
CA HIS A 33 -9.75 -10.61 11.94
C HIS A 33 -9.71 -9.21 12.53
N GLN A 34 -10.01 -9.07 13.82
CA GLN A 34 -10.21 -7.78 14.51
C GLN A 34 -8.97 -7.25 15.27
N ASP A 35 -7.84 -7.98 15.28
CA ASP A 35 -6.62 -7.53 15.97
C ASP A 35 -5.76 -6.66 15.04
N PHE A 36 -6.23 -5.44 14.79
CA PHE A 36 -5.55 -4.43 13.97
C PHE A 36 -5.63 -3.02 14.56
N ARG A 37 -4.75 -2.16 14.10
CA ARG A 37 -4.83 -0.71 14.22
C ARG A 37 -4.54 -0.06 12.87
N ILE A 38 -5.27 1.01 12.54
CA ILE A 38 -5.13 1.75 11.30
C ILE A 38 -4.23 2.96 11.52
N PHE A 39 -3.29 3.18 10.60
CA PHE A 39 -2.42 4.34 10.54
C PHE A 39 -2.71 5.07 9.22
N ILE A 40 -3.45 6.16 9.32
CA ILE A 40 -3.86 6.97 8.17
C ILE A 40 -2.93 8.17 8.07
N VAL A 41 -2.34 8.37 6.90
CA VAL A 41 -1.46 9.50 6.63
C VAL A 41 -2.00 10.29 5.44
N GLY A 42 -2.48 11.48 5.71
CA GLY A 42 -2.90 12.46 4.71
C GLY A 42 -1.68 13.13 4.07
N ASP A 43 -1.67 13.21 2.75
CA ASP A 43 -0.64 13.93 1.99
C ASP A 43 -1.05 15.37 1.72
N ASN A 44 -0.94 16.20 2.77
CA ASN A 44 -1.21 17.63 2.70
C ASN A 44 -2.65 17.98 2.26
N TYR A 45 -3.65 17.55 3.02
CA TYR A 45 -4.98 18.12 2.87
C TYR A 45 -4.91 19.61 3.21
N GLU A 46 -5.36 20.46 2.31
CA GLU A 46 -5.36 21.92 2.49
C GLU A 46 -6.24 22.34 3.66
N ASP A 47 -7.38 21.69 3.81
CA ASP A 47 -8.27 21.80 4.97
C ASP A 47 -8.34 20.48 5.73
N ASN A 48 -7.83 20.46 6.95
CA ASN A 48 -7.89 19.33 7.85
C ASN A 48 -9.33 18.95 8.26
N SER A 49 -10.32 19.81 8.01
CA SER A 49 -11.70 19.55 8.44
C SER A 49 -12.27 18.32 7.75
N GLU A 50 -12.12 18.20 6.43
CA GLU A 50 -12.59 17.04 5.66
C GLU A 50 -11.92 15.75 6.16
N PHE A 51 -10.59 15.75 6.29
CA PHE A 51 -9.84 14.62 6.80
C PHE A 51 -10.29 14.19 8.21
N ASN A 52 -10.39 15.15 9.12
CA ASN A 52 -10.81 14.93 10.51
C ASN A 52 -12.27 14.48 10.61
N GLU A 53 -13.16 15.03 9.77
CA GLU A 53 -14.58 14.65 9.75
C GLU A 53 -14.73 13.17 9.38
N ILE A 54 -14.01 12.70 8.37
CA ILE A 54 -14.06 11.28 7.98
C ILE A 54 -13.52 10.40 9.12
N VAL A 55 -12.32 10.71 9.62
CA VAL A 55 -11.64 9.90 10.63
C VAL A 55 -12.43 9.84 11.94
N SER A 56 -13.10 10.93 12.34
CA SER A 56 -13.86 10.99 13.60
C SER A 56 -15.09 10.10 13.64
N GLN A 57 -15.54 9.58 12.50
CA GLN A 57 -16.68 8.66 12.42
C GLN A 57 -16.35 7.23 12.90
N TYR A 58 -15.07 6.94 13.11
CA TYR A 58 -14.59 5.59 13.46
C TYR A 58 -14.01 5.52 14.89
N PRO A 59 -13.91 4.32 15.49
CA PRO A 59 -13.34 4.13 16.82
C PRO A 59 -11.90 4.66 16.93
N GLN A 60 -11.71 5.70 17.75
CA GLN A 60 -10.44 6.43 17.85
C GLN A 60 -9.32 5.63 18.52
N ASP A 61 -9.64 4.62 19.29
CA ASP A 61 -8.68 3.68 19.86
C ASP A 61 -8.03 2.75 18.82
N LYS A 62 -8.71 2.55 17.68
CA LYS A 62 -8.23 1.76 16.55
C LYS A 62 -7.57 2.58 15.43
N ILE A 63 -7.61 3.90 15.49
CA ILE A 63 -7.06 4.76 14.43
C ILE A 63 -5.96 5.66 15.02
N TYR A 64 -4.89 5.79 14.26
CA TYR A 64 -3.91 6.86 14.38
C TYR A 64 -3.89 7.62 13.07
N ALA A 65 -4.28 8.87 13.09
CA ALA A 65 -4.37 9.69 11.90
C ALA A 65 -3.47 10.93 11.99
N VAL A 66 -2.78 11.25 10.92
CA VAL A 66 -1.95 12.44 10.78
C VAL A 66 -2.08 13.00 9.37
N ASN A 67 -2.25 14.31 9.24
CA ASN A 67 -2.10 15.00 7.96
C ASN A 67 -0.72 15.65 7.91
N LEU A 68 0.04 15.36 6.86
CA LEU A 68 1.35 15.97 6.65
C LEU A 68 1.17 17.47 6.33
N PRO A 69 2.01 18.36 6.88
CA PRO A 69 1.87 19.80 6.66
C PRO A 69 2.19 20.22 5.23
N GLU A 70 2.89 19.36 4.49
CA GLU A 70 3.26 19.58 3.09
C GLU A 70 3.45 18.24 2.38
N SER A 71 3.16 18.19 1.07
CA SER A 71 3.49 17.04 0.23
C SER A 71 4.92 17.16 -0.29
N GLN A 72 5.79 16.27 0.15
CA GLN A 72 7.20 16.25 -0.24
C GLN A 72 7.37 15.98 -1.74
N GLU A 73 6.52 15.14 -2.30
CA GLU A 73 6.52 14.81 -3.72
C GLU A 73 6.14 16.03 -4.56
N ARG A 74 5.04 16.70 -4.21
CA ARG A 74 4.60 17.92 -4.92
C ARG A 74 5.62 19.05 -4.83
N LEU A 75 6.26 19.24 -3.67
CA LEU A 75 7.32 20.23 -3.52
C LEU A 75 8.53 19.91 -4.36
N LYS A 76 8.97 18.65 -4.33
CA LYS A 76 10.15 18.20 -5.04
C LYS A 76 10.00 18.31 -6.56
N TYR A 77 8.82 17.98 -7.09
CA TYR A 77 8.57 17.95 -8.53
C TYR A 77 7.86 19.20 -9.07
N LYS A 78 7.57 20.19 -8.21
CA LYS A 78 7.01 21.46 -8.64
C LYS A 78 8.00 22.21 -9.53
N GLY A 79 7.65 22.36 -10.81
CA GLY A 79 8.48 23.07 -11.78
C GLY A 79 9.69 22.28 -12.28
N VAL A 80 9.82 21.00 -11.97
CA VAL A 80 10.78 20.09 -12.58
C VAL A 80 10.22 19.59 -13.91
N GLY A 81 9.82 20.47 -14.74
CA GLY A 81 9.41 20.21 -16.11
C GLY A 81 10.01 21.29 -16.98
N SER A 82 10.78 20.92 -17.89
CA SER A 82 10.80 21.43 -19.22
C SER A 82 12.14 21.69 -19.90
N GLU A 83 13.23 21.99 -19.27
CA GLU A 83 14.40 22.31 -20.12
C GLU A 83 15.60 21.38 -19.99
N ASN A 84 15.69 20.59 -18.92
CA ASN A 84 16.86 19.73 -18.69
C ASN A 84 16.57 18.24 -18.45
N PHE A 85 15.29 17.87 -18.34
CA PHE A 85 14.88 16.48 -18.23
C PHE A 85 13.70 16.28 -19.18
N ASN A 86 13.72 15.22 -19.98
CA ASN A 86 12.60 14.73 -20.80
C ASN A 86 11.46 14.23 -19.87
N PHE A 87 10.92 15.12 -19.01
CA PHE A 87 10.23 14.74 -17.82
C PHE A 87 8.88 15.45 -17.70
N ASP A 88 7.83 14.67 -17.71
CA ASP A 88 6.49 15.11 -17.41
C ASP A 88 6.32 15.13 -15.88
N THR A 89 6.02 16.30 -15.31
CA THR A 89 5.76 16.48 -13.87
C THR A 89 4.65 15.55 -13.38
N ASP A 90 3.62 15.34 -14.18
CA ASP A 90 2.48 14.49 -13.83
C ASP A 90 2.93 13.02 -13.71
N ARG A 91 3.82 12.56 -14.61
CA ARG A 91 4.39 11.22 -14.50
C ARG A 91 5.28 11.05 -13.28
N ALA A 92 6.05 12.07 -12.91
CA ALA A 92 6.87 12.04 -11.69
C ALA A 92 6.04 11.91 -10.44
N LEU A 93 4.98 12.69 -10.37
CA LEU A 93 4.04 12.63 -9.27
C LEU A 93 3.35 11.26 -9.23
N TRP A 94 2.93 10.73 -10.38
CA TRP A 94 2.34 9.40 -10.45
C TRP A 94 3.31 8.30 -10.00
N CYS A 95 4.57 8.32 -10.46
CA CYS A 95 5.57 7.33 -10.05
C CYS A 95 5.89 7.36 -8.55
N ASN A 96 5.69 8.48 -7.88
CA ASN A 96 6.02 8.67 -6.47
C ASN A 96 4.81 8.92 -5.58
N SER A 97 3.60 8.83 -6.11
CA SER A 97 2.40 9.14 -5.33
C SER A 97 2.32 8.27 -4.09
N GLY A 98 2.01 8.90 -2.97
CA GLY A 98 1.89 8.23 -1.69
C GLY A 98 3.19 7.76 -1.03
N ARG A 99 4.36 7.91 -1.65
CA ARG A 99 5.63 7.42 -1.12
C ARG A 99 5.92 7.94 0.29
N THR A 100 5.88 9.24 0.51
CA THR A 100 6.13 9.83 1.83
C THR A 100 5.07 9.43 2.85
N PRO A 101 3.78 9.55 2.59
CA PRO A 101 2.75 9.09 3.53
C PRO A 101 2.82 7.57 3.78
N MET A 102 3.14 6.73 2.80
CA MET A 102 3.36 5.29 3.04
C MET A 102 4.52 5.03 3.99
N ASN A 103 5.67 5.69 3.77
CA ASN A 103 6.82 5.55 4.66
C ASN A 103 6.52 6.04 6.08
N VAL A 104 5.83 7.17 6.21
CA VAL A 104 5.41 7.69 7.52
C VAL A 104 4.46 6.71 8.21
N GLY A 105 3.50 6.13 7.50
CA GLY A 105 2.60 5.10 8.03
C GLY A 105 3.35 3.87 8.56
N ILE A 106 4.36 3.40 7.82
CA ILE A 106 5.22 2.29 8.23
C ILE A 106 6.00 2.65 9.51
N GLU A 107 6.62 3.83 9.56
CA GLU A 107 7.39 4.25 10.75
C GLU A 107 6.50 4.41 11.99
N LEU A 108 5.31 4.97 11.83
CA LEU A 108 4.33 5.06 12.89
C LEU A 108 3.90 3.67 13.39
N ALA A 109 3.66 2.72 12.49
CA ALA A 109 3.33 1.35 12.83
C ALA A 109 4.46 0.68 13.64
N LEU A 110 5.70 0.76 13.17
CA LEU A 110 6.87 0.20 13.84
C LEU A 110 7.11 0.84 15.22
N HIS A 111 6.99 2.16 15.31
CA HIS A 111 7.14 2.89 16.58
C HIS A 111 6.08 2.47 17.61
N ASN A 112 4.89 2.09 17.17
CA ASN A 112 3.81 1.58 18.01
C ASN A 112 3.88 0.06 18.25
N GLY A 113 4.97 -0.60 17.86
CA GLY A 113 5.24 -2.01 18.15
C GLY A 113 4.52 -3.00 17.22
N TYR A 114 4.14 -2.58 16.03
CA TYR A 114 3.58 -3.46 15.00
C TYR A 114 4.69 -3.94 14.06
N ASP A 115 4.85 -5.24 13.93
CA ASP A 115 5.83 -5.85 13.03
C ASP A 115 5.27 -6.05 11.62
N TRP A 116 3.98 -6.36 11.51
CA TRP A 116 3.28 -6.62 10.26
C TRP A 116 2.46 -5.41 9.83
N VAL A 117 2.70 -5.00 8.58
CA VAL A 117 1.99 -3.91 7.92
C VAL A 117 1.22 -4.48 6.74
N ALA A 118 -0.08 -4.24 6.69
CA ALA A 118 -0.93 -4.46 5.53
C ALA A 118 -1.23 -3.10 4.90
N HIS A 119 -1.00 -2.96 3.60
CA HIS A 119 -1.26 -1.72 2.87
C HIS A 119 -2.65 -1.72 2.28
N LEU A 120 -3.30 -0.56 2.30
CA LEU A 120 -4.55 -0.31 1.61
C LEU A 120 -4.53 1.11 1.04
N ASP A 121 -4.67 1.24 -0.27
CA ASP A 121 -4.84 2.54 -0.91
C ASP A 121 -6.24 3.08 -0.61
N HIS A 122 -6.37 4.40 -0.50
CA HIS A 122 -7.61 5.02 -0.02
C HIS A 122 -8.82 4.85 -0.97
N ASP A 123 -8.57 4.41 -2.21
CA ASP A 123 -9.57 4.14 -3.23
C ASP A 123 -9.82 2.64 -3.48
N ASP A 124 -9.13 1.78 -2.75
CA ASP A 124 -9.32 0.33 -2.77
C ASP A 124 -10.17 -0.15 -1.58
N PHE A 125 -10.57 -1.42 -1.60
CA PHE A 125 -11.23 -2.03 -0.45
C PHE A 125 -11.00 -3.54 -0.38
N TRP A 126 -11.14 -4.10 0.83
CA TRP A 126 -10.95 -5.51 1.12
C TRP A 126 -12.26 -6.26 1.30
N GLU A 127 -12.26 -7.53 0.88
CA GLU A 127 -13.27 -8.49 1.29
C GLU A 127 -13.11 -8.82 2.79
N PRO A 128 -14.18 -9.22 3.50
CA PRO A 128 -14.14 -9.37 4.96
C PRO A 128 -13.11 -10.33 5.53
N ASN A 129 -12.59 -11.25 4.72
CA ASN A 129 -11.66 -12.31 5.14
C ASN A 129 -10.20 -12.04 4.74
N HIS A 130 -9.87 -10.86 4.23
CA HIS A 130 -8.52 -10.53 3.75
C HIS A 130 -7.45 -10.69 4.84
N LEU A 131 -7.60 -10.03 5.98
CA LEU A 131 -6.64 -10.13 7.09
C LEU A 131 -6.63 -11.52 7.74
N GLU A 132 -7.76 -12.23 7.73
CA GLU A 132 -7.83 -13.60 8.26
C GLU A 132 -7.00 -14.58 7.43
N PHE A 133 -7.09 -14.53 6.11
CA PHE A 133 -6.25 -15.36 5.24
C PHE A 133 -4.77 -15.09 5.46
N ILE A 134 -4.37 -13.83 5.52
CA ILE A 134 -2.99 -13.44 5.80
C ILE A 134 -2.53 -13.95 7.18
N ASN A 135 -3.36 -13.77 8.21
CA ASN A 135 -3.08 -14.25 9.57
C ASN A 135 -2.87 -15.76 9.61
N ASN A 136 -3.67 -16.53 8.88
CA ASN A 136 -3.57 -17.98 8.82
C ASN A 136 -2.23 -18.43 8.21
N VAL A 137 -1.79 -17.76 7.13
CA VAL A 137 -0.48 -18.03 6.50
C VAL A 137 0.66 -17.71 7.46
N ILE A 138 0.63 -16.55 8.13
CA ILE A 138 1.67 -16.19 9.12
C ILE A 138 1.73 -17.22 10.26
N THR A 139 0.58 -17.67 10.73
CA THR A 139 0.48 -18.66 11.82
C THR A 139 1.03 -20.02 11.38
N GLN A 140 0.81 -20.41 10.14
CA GLN A 140 1.23 -21.70 9.60
C GLN A 140 2.71 -21.73 9.23
N TYR A 141 3.22 -20.69 8.56
CA TYR A 141 4.60 -20.66 8.02
C TYR A 141 5.60 -19.96 8.93
N GLY A 142 5.12 -19.31 9.99
CA GLY A 142 5.98 -18.77 11.05
C GLY A 142 6.85 -17.59 10.60
N HIS A 143 8.03 -17.50 11.23
CA HIS A 143 8.90 -16.32 11.12
C HIS A 143 9.68 -16.20 9.81
N GLU A 144 9.74 -17.25 9.00
CA GLU A 144 10.48 -17.21 7.73
C GLU A 144 9.68 -16.48 6.65
N CYS A 145 8.36 -16.52 6.70
CA CYS A 145 7.51 -15.75 5.79
C CYS A 145 7.49 -14.28 6.22
N ILE A 146 7.93 -13.40 5.33
CA ILE A 146 7.98 -11.94 5.60
C ILE A 146 7.15 -11.10 4.64
N TRP A 147 6.61 -11.71 3.60
CA TRP A 147 5.77 -11.07 2.61
C TRP A 147 4.65 -12.00 2.14
N ILE A 148 3.45 -11.48 2.06
CA ILE A 148 2.26 -12.22 1.64
C ILE A 148 1.46 -11.33 0.70
N THR A 149 0.95 -11.91 -0.38
CA THR A 149 -0.01 -11.27 -1.26
C THR A 149 -1.22 -12.17 -1.50
N THR A 150 -2.37 -11.56 -1.66
CA THR A 150 -3.60 -12.18 -2.16
C THR A 150 -3.84 -11.75 -3.61
N GLN A 151 -4.93 -12.21 -4.20
CA GLN A 151 -5.40 -11.66 -5.47
C GLN A 151 -6.15 -10.33 -5.25
N ALA A 152 -5.97 -9.43 -6.22
CA ALA A 152 -6.76 -8.22 -6.38
C ALA A 152 -7.36 -8.14 -7.78
N THR A 153 -8.49 -7.47 -7.92
CA THR A 153 -8.98 -7.04 -9.24
C THR A 153 -8.01 -6.02 -9.83
N PHE A 154 -7.82 -6.06 -11.14
CA PHE A 154 -7.06 -5.06 -11.88
C PHE A 154 -7.82 -4.73 -13.16
N GLY A 155 -8.45 -3.55 -13.18
CA GLY A 155 -9.40 -3.24 -14.24
C GLY A 155 -10.68 -4.09 -14.21
N PRO A 156 -11.51 -4.04 -15.26
CA PRO A 156 -12.86 -4.59 -15.20
C PRO A 156 -12.92 -6.13 -15.20
N ASN A 157 -11.89 -6.81 -15.68
CA ASN A 157 -11.93 -8.28 -15.87
C ASN A 157 -10.64 -9.01 -15.48
N ASP A 158 -9.60 -8.30 -15.06
CA ASP A 158 -8.31 -8.88 -14.77
C ASP A 158 -8.11 -9.07 -13.27
N ILE A 159 -7.28 -10.03 -12.91
CA ILE A 159 -6.89 -10.35 -11.55
C ILE A 159 -5.37 -10.40 -11.48
N MET A 160 -4.80 -9.77 -10.46
CA MET A 160 -3.36 -9.77 -10.20
C MET A 160 -3.04 -10.19 -8.76
N PRO A 161 -1.86 -10.79 -8.49
CA PRO A 161 -0.94 -11.33 -9.48
C PRO A 161 -1.48 -12.60 -10.16
N ILE A 162 -1.00 -12.88 -11.37
CA ILE A 162 -1.24 -14.18 -12.02
C ILE A 162 -0.12 -15.13 -11.58
N VAL A 163 -0.47 -16.15 -10.80
CA VAL A 163 0.47 -17.12 -10.26
C VAL A 163 0.00 -18.53 -10.58
N GLU A 164 0.89 -19.35 -11.11
CA GLU A 164 0.59 -20.76 -11.31
C GLU A 164 0.62 -21.52 -9.97
N THR A 165 -0.53 -22.00 -9.54
CA THR A 165 -0.69 -22.62 -8.22
C THR A 165 -0.71 -24.14 -8.26
N ASN A 166 -0.84 -24.76 -9.44
CA ASN A 166 -0.99 -26.22 -9.60
C ASN A 166 -2.08 -26.81 -8.69
N GLY A 167 -3.14 -26.04 -8.43
CA GLY A 167 -4.26 -26.42 -7.57
C GLY A 167 -4.04 -26.20 -6.07
N TRP A 168 -2.94 -25.58 -5.66
CA TRP A 168 -2.72 -25.20 -4.26
C TRP A 168 -3.32 -23.83 -3.94
N ASP A 169 -3.90 -23.69 -2.75
CA ASP A 169 -4.44 -22.43 -2.26
C ASP A 169 -3.35 -21.45 -1.81
N VAL A 170 -2.18 -21.96 -1.43
CA VAL A 170 -1.05 -21.19 -0.93
C VAL A 170 0.23 -21.72 -1.55
N VAL A 171 1.00 -20.84 -2.17
CA VAL A 171 2.26 -21.20 -2.83
C VAL A 171 3.38 -20.22 -2.51
N TYR A 172 4.63 -20.68 -2.60
CA TYR A 172 5.79 -19.79 -2.55
C TYR A 172 5.75 -18.83 -3.74
N HIS A 173 5.93 -17.56 -3.45
CA HIS A 173 5.96 -16.51 -4.46
C HIS A 173 6.83 -15.34 -4.00
N LEU A 174 7.45 -14.64 -4.94
CA LEU A 174 8.26 -13.46 -4.67
C LEU A 174 7.65 -12.23 -5.35
N PRO A 175 7.67 -11.08 -4.68
CA PRO A 175 7.23 -9.83 -5.31
C PRO A 175 8.13 -9.46 -6.48
N ARG A 176 7.52 -8.83 -7.48
CA ARG A 176 8.19 -8.20 -8.61
C ARG A 176 7.46 -6.91 -8.96
N GLY A 177 8.21 -5.94 -9.43
CA GLY A 177 7.63 -4.70 -9.95
C GLY A 177 6.58 -5.00 -11.03
N TYR A 178 5.52 -4.23 -11.04
CA TYR A 178 4.38 -4.36 -11.97
C TYR A 178 3.57 -5.67 -11.89
N ASN A 179 3.81 -6.53 -10.90
CA ASN A 179 3.06 -7.78 -10.71
C ASN A 179 2.48 -7.89 -9.29
N VAL A 180 2.38 -6.80 -8.57
CA VAL A 180 1.82 -6.74 -7.21
C VAL A 180 0.88 -5.56 -7.13
N ILE A 181 -0.33 -5.79 -6.66
CA ILE A 181 -1.25 -4.71 -6.25
C ILE A 181 -0.94 -4.35 -4.81
N HIS A 182 -0.62 -3.08 -4.58
CA HIS A 182 -0.17 -2.57 -3.29
C HIS A 182 -1.14 -2.88 -2.15
N SER A 183 -2.43 -2.73 -2.41
CA SER A 183 -3.50 -2.99 -1.44
C SER A 183 -3.74 -4.48 -1.14
N ALA A 184 -3.10 -5.40 -1.87
CA ALA A 184 -3.28 -6.84 -1.68
C ALA A 184 -2.19 -7.47 -0.80
N VAL A 185 -1.30 -6.66 -0.20
CA VAL A 185 -0.10 -7.18 0.48
C VAL A 185 -0.08 -6.92 1.98
N ALA A 186 0.57 -7.85 2.69
CA ALA A 186 1.07 -7.63 4.04
C ALA A 186 2.53 -8.07 4.15
N MET A 187 3.31 -7.34 4.94
CA MET A 187 4.73 -7.63 5.08
C MET A 187 5.26 -7.31 6.48
N SER A 188 6.29 -8.05 6.89
CA SER A 188 6.97 -7.86 8.17
C SER A 188 8.00 -6.73 8.06
N MET A 189 7.55 -5.49 8.22
CA MET A 189 8.38 -4.30 8.05
C MET A 189 9.54 -4.19 9.05
N LYS A 190 9.47 -4.89 10.18
CA LYS A 190 10.57 -5.00 11.13
C LYS A 190 11.78 -5.74 10.55
N ARG A 191 11.55 -6.65 9.60
CA ARG A 191 12.60 -7.45 8.95
C ARG A 191 13.08 -6.87 7.63
N ILE A 192 12.35 -5.90 7.07
CA ILE A 192 12.68 -5.25 5.81
C ILE A 192 13.41 -3.94 6.11
N PRO A 193 14.73 -3.84 5.79
CA PRO A 193 15.55 -2.71 6.25
C PRO A 193 15.47 -1.47 5.35
N PHE A 194 14.56 -1.46 4.39
CA PHE A 194 14.44 -0.35 3.43
C PHE A 194 13.00 0.13 3.31
N ARG A 195 12.82 1.27 2.65
CA ARG A 195 11.56 1.98 2.46
C ARG A 195 11.37 2.29 0.98
N TYR A 196 10.20 2.81 0.63
CA TYR A 196 9.93 3.38 -0.69
C TYR A 196 10.86 4.57 -0.93
N ARG A 197 11.35 4.70 -2.16
CA ARG A 197 12.31 5.75 -2.55
C ARG A 197 12.05 6.22 -3.98
N ASP A 198 12.59 7.38 -4.34
CA ASP A 198 12.66 7.81 -5.74
C ASP A 198 13.72 7.00 -6.47
N VAL A 199 13.39 6.55 -7.67
CA VAL A 199 14.31 5.79 -8.51
C VAL A 199 14.22 6.25 -9.95
N TRP A 200 15.38 6.36 -10.56
CA TRP A 200 15.54 6.65 -11.97
C TRP A 200 16.24 5.47 -12.62
N ASP A 201 15.76 5.05 -13.79
CA ASP A 201 16.43 4.02 -14.56
C ASP A 201 17.70 4.57 -15.27
N GLU A 202 18.43 3.68 -15.96
CA GLU A 202 19.65 4.04 -16.68
C GLU A 202 19.41 5.02 -17.85
N GLU A 203 18.17 5.11 -18.33
CA GLU A 203 17.75 6.05 -19.38
C GLU A 203 17.27 7.40 -18.82
N GLY A 204 17.32 7.58 -17.50
CA GLY A 204 16.85 8.78 -16.81
C GLY A 204 15.33 8.88 -16.74
N LYS A 205 14.60 7.75 -16.87
CA LYS A 205 13.16 7.69 -16.64
C LYS A 205 12.89 7.31 -15.19
N MET A 206 11.84 7.88 -14.64
CA MET A 206 11.42 7.53 -13.28
C MET A 206 10.67 6.18 -13.26
N VAL A 207 11.07 5.34 -12.32
CA VAL A 207 10.44 4.06 -12.03
C VAL A 207 9.39 4.26 -10.93
N PRO A 208 8.19 3.68 -11.02
CA PRO A 208 7.24 3.70 -9.91
C PRO A 208 7.86 3.20 -8.61
N THR A 209 7.66 3.95 -7.54
CA THR A 209 8.32 3.70 -6.24
C THR A 209 7.96 2.33 -5.64
N ASP A 210 6.74 1.87 -5.88
CA ASP A 210 6.27 0.54 -5.50
C ASP A 210 6.94 -0.56 -6.34
N ALA A 211 7.08 -0.36 -7.66
CA ALA A 211 7.78 -1.33 -8.52
C ALA A 211 9.24 -1.53 -8.09
N ASP A 212 9.99 -0.44 -7.83
CA ASP A 212 11.35 -0.54 -7.26
C ASP A 212 11.34 -1.27 -5.90
N PHE A 213 10.38 -0.94 -5.05
CA PHE A 213 10.28 -1.58 -3.74
C PHE A 213 10.07 -3.09 -3.87
N TRP A 214 9.16 -3.53 -4.75
CA TRP A 214 8.88 -4.94 -4.98
C TRP A 214 10.08 -5.69 -5.57
N ASP A 215 10.81 -5.12 -6.51
CA ASP A 215 12.01 -5.74 -7.09
C ASP A 215 13.13 -5.90 -6.05
N ARG A 216 13.35 -4.88 -5.20
CA ARG A 216 14.30 -4.98 -4.09
C ARG A 216 13.88 -6.04 -3.08
N LEU A 217 12.60 -6.09 -2.74
CA LEU A 217 12.08 -7.06 -1.78
C LEU A 217 12.17 -8.49 -2.34
N GLY A 218 11.84 -8.69 -3.62
CA GLY A 218 11.96 -9.97 -4.30
C GLY A 218 13.39 -10.51 -4.33
N SER A 219 14.37 -9.61 -4.40
CA SER A 219 15.79 -9.96 -4.29
C SER A 219 16.22 -10.20 -2.84
N PHE A 220 15.74 -9.38 -1.90
CA PHE A 220 16.10 -9.43 -0.49
C PHE A 220 15.62 -10.72 0.20
N ILE A 221 14.40 -11.17 -0.09
CA ILE A 221 13.78 -12.33 0.54
C ILE A 221 14.68 -13.57 0.47
N PRO A 222 15.05 -14.10 -0.71
CA PRO A 222 15.86 -15.32 -0.79
C PRO A 222 17.31 -15.12 -0.32
N GLN A 223 17.89 -13.92 -0.50
CA GLN A 223 19.26 -13.63 -0.06
C GLN A 223 19.43 -13.66 1.46
N ASN A 224 18.34 -13.51 2.21
CA ASN A 224 18.35 -13.48 3.69
C ASN A 224 17.66 -14.71 4.30
N GLY A 225 17.37 -15.74 3.51
CA GLY A 225 16.75 -16.98 4.00
C GLY A 225 15.27 -16.84 4.38
N TYR A 226 14.60 -15.80 3.88
CA TYR A 226 13.17 -15.59 4.07
C TYR A 226 12.35 -16.21 2.95
N THR A 227 11.03 -16.23 3.12
CA THR A 227 10.07 -16.67 2.13
C THR A 227 9.01 -15.60 1.87
N GLY A 228 8.47 -15.62 0.67
CA GLY A 228 7.28 -14.89 0.27
C GLY A 228 6.18 -15.86 -0.13
N THR A 229 4.93 -15.46 0.02
CA THR A 229 3.78 -16.32 -0.15
C THR A 229 2.67 -15.64 -0.93
N TYR A 230 2.08 -16.36 -1.86
CA TYR A 230 0.85 -15.98 -2.54
C TYR A 230 -0.31 -16.83 -2.04
N ILE A 231 -1.45 -16.20 -1.79
CA ILE A 231 -2.72 -16.83 -1.45
C ILE A 231 -3.64 -16.73 -2.65
N ASN A 232 -4.10 -17.88 -3.16
CA ASN A 232 -5.01 -17.98 -4.29
C ASN A 232 -6.45 -17.63 -3.88
N ALA A 233 -6.65 -16.41 -3.44
CA ALA A 233 -7.96 -15.90 -3.02
C ALA A 233 -8.11 -14.42 -3.41
N LEU A 234 -9.21 -14.10 -4.08
CA LEU A 234 -9.56 -12.74 -4.46
C LEU A 234 -10.16 -12.02 -3.26
N THR A 235 -9.34 -11.23 -2.57
CA THR A 235 -9.73 -10.55 -1.32
C THR A 235 -9.49 -9.04 -1.33
N CYS A 236 -8.98 -8.51 -2.43
CA CYS A 236 -8.79 -7.09 -2.62
C CYS A 236 -9.49 -6.62 -3.90
N ARG A 237 -10.12 -5.46 -3.83
CA ARG A 237 -10.72 -4.78 -4.97
C ARG A 237 -9.92 -3.53 -5.23
N HIS A 238 -9.13 -3.58 -6.30
CA HIS A 238 -8.43 -2.41 -6.79
C HIS A 238 -9.35 -1.65 -7.73
N ASP A 239 -9.67 -0.42 -7.34
CA ASP A 239 -10.54 0.46 -8.11
C ASP A 239 -9.70 1.28 -9.07
N SER A 240 -9.62 0.81 -10.32
CA SER A 240 -8.95 1.55 -11.40
C SER A 240 -9.81 2.69 -11.96
N GLU A 241 -10.89 3.09 -11.28
CA GLU A 241 -11.73 4.20 -11.73
C GLU A 241 -10.96 5.52 -11.67
N GLY A 242 -10.49 5.87 -12.81
CA GLY A 242 -9.95 7.18 -13.12
C GLY A 242 -8.50 7.32 -12.70
N GLU A 243 -7.62 7.17 -13.66
CA GLU A 243 -6.37 7.92 -13.68
C GLU A 243 -6.71 9.41 -13.51
N ASP A 244 -6.96 9.84 -12.28
CA ASP A 244 -6.98 11.25 -11.98
C ASP A 244 -5.58 11.76 -12.25
N LYS A 245 -5.48 12.45 -13.34
CA LYS A 245 -4.27 13.17 -13.68
C LYS A 245 -3.99 14.16 -12.56
N TYR A 246 -2.88 13.94 -11.89
CA TYR A 246 -2.34 14.77 -10.82
C TYR A 246 -2.20 16.24 -11.19
#